data_230e599f612460af5808831f56f657a5
#
_entry.id   230e599f612460af5808831f56f657a5
#
_cell.length_a   1.000
_cell.length_b   1.000
_cell.length_c   1.000
_cell.angle_alpha   90.00
_cell.angle_beta   90.00
_cell.angle_gamma   90.00
#
_symmetry.space_group_name_H-M   'P 1'
#
loop_
_entity.id
_entity.type
_entity.pdbx_description
1 polymer ?
#
loop_
_entity_poly.entity_id
_entity_poly.type
_entity_poly.pdbx_seq_one_letter_code
_entity_poly.pdbx_strand_id
1 'polypeptide(L)'
;LNVIEITDQLALVDETPLDPHALALHAQEAAAAFIAAGTAANTVRSYRSALAYWSAWLQLRYGQALGDAPLPATVAVQFVLDHLARPLADDSWTHLLPPSIDAALVAARVKAKVGPLAFNTVSHRLSVLGKWHRIKEWDSPIESSALKTLLRDARKAQSRQGVSVRKKTAIVLEPLQALLATCSDGVRGVRDRALLLLAWSGGGRRRSEVVGLQVGDVRQLDADTWLYALGATKTDTSGVRREKPLRGPAAQALTAWLKAAPADSGPLFRRIYKGGNVGTAGLSADQVARIVQRRAQLAGLEGDWAAHSLRSGFVTEAGRQGVPLGEVMAMTEHRSISTVMGYFQSGSLLGSRATRLLSGSSEEEAPLPKGKVV
;
A
#
# COMPACT_ATOMS: atom_id res chain seq x y z
N LEU A 1 -15.55 -4.19 -48.57
CA LEU A 1 -14.70 -3.04 -48.94
C LEU A 1 -13.26 -3.56 -49.05
N ASN A 2 -12.73 -3.46 -50.25
CA ASN A 2 -11.36 -3.94 -50.53
C ASN A 2 -10.38 -2.90 -49.93
N VAL A 3 -9.44 -3.31 -49.09
CA VAL A 3 -8.50 -2.42 -48.41
C VAL A 3 -7.72 -1.56 -49.39
N ILE A 4 -7.51 -2.04 -50.62
CA ILE A 4 -6.84 -1.35 -51.72
C ILE A 4 -7.62 -0.14 -52.22
N GLU A 5 -8.98 -0.19 -52.23
CA GLU A 5 -9.82 0.93 -52.69
C GLU A 5 -9.85 2.12 -51.70
N ILE A 6 -9.54 1.90 -50.41
CA ILE A 6 -9.47 2.96 -49.44
C ILE A 6 -8.20 3.79 -49.61
N THR A 7 -7.09 3.14 -50.00
CA THR A 7 -5.79 3.81 -50.10
C THR A 7 -5.76 4.81 -51.27
N ASP A 8 -6.48 4.54 -52.37
CA ASP A 8 -6.56 5.43 -53.54
C ASP A 8 -7.45 6.67 -53.28
N GLN A 9 -8.23 6.68 -52.20
CA GLN A 9 -9.12 7.80 -51.84
C GLN A 9 -8.52 8.74 -50.78
N LEU A 10 -7.37 8.38 -50.20
CA LEU A 10 -6.72 9.24 -49.19
C LEU A 10 -5.99 10.40 -49.90
N ALA A 11 -6.39 11.62 -49.55
CA ALA A 11 -5.66 12.82 -49.96
C ALA A 11 -4.21 12.75 -49.48
N LEU A 12 -3.26 13.06 -50.32
CA LEU A 12 -1.84 13.18 -49.93
C LEU A 12 -1.72 14.34 -48.91
N VAL A 13 -1.26 14.04 -47.73
CA VAL A 13 -0.88 15.02 -46.72
C VAL A 13 0.58 15.37 -46.93
N ASP A 14 0.93 16.65 -46.78
CA ASP A 14 2.28 17.15 -46.98
C ASP A 14 3.16 16.87 -45.72
N GLU A 15 3.15 15.59 -45.28
CA GLU A 15 3.96 15.13 -44.18
C GLU A 15 4.83 13.93 -44.62
N THR A 16 6.08 13.92 -44.14
CA THR A 16 7.00 12.80 -44.39
C THR A 16 6.49 11.55 -43.68
N PRO A 17 6.27 10.43 -44.39
CA PRO A 17 5.85 9.17 -43.77
C PRO A 17 6.83 8.73 -42.69
N LEU A 18 6.30 8.20 -41.58
CA LEU A 18 7.14 7.70 -40.50
C LEU A 18 7.75 6.36 -40.84
N ASP A 19 9.00 6.11 -40.41
CA ASP A 19 9.62 4.81 -40.47
C ASP A 19 8.96 3.84 -39.49
N PRO A 20 8.35 2.73 -39.94
CA PRO A 20 7.69 1.76 -39.04
C PRO A 20 8.65 1.04 -38.09
N HIS A 21 9.98 1.09 -38.35
CA HIS A 21 11.02 0.47 -37.53
C HIS A 21 11.69 1.44 -36.56
N ALA A 22 11.39 2.74 -36.65
CA ALA A 22 12.02 3.77 -35.83
C ALA A 22 10.94 4.73 -35.24
N LEU A 23 10.98 4.94 -33.93
CA LEU A 23 10.13 5.93 -33.30
C LEU A 23 10.73 7.32 -33.48
N ALA A 24 9.99 8.26 -34.04
CA ALA A 24 10.42 9.64 -34.19
C ALA A 24 10.73 10.28 -32.82
N LEU A 25 11.67 11.21 -32.76
CA LEU A 25 12.16 11.83 -31.51
C LEU A 25 11.01 12.40 -30.67
N HIS A 26 10.12 13.17 -31.28
CA HIS A 26 8.95 13.73 -30.58
C HIS A 26 7.99 12.68 -30.04
N ALA A 27 7.86 11.52 -30.70
CA ALA A 27 7.06 10.40 -30.21
C ALA A 27 7.74 9.68 -29.03
N GLN A 28 9.07 9.59 -29.03
CA GLN A 28 9.84 9.09 -27.88
C GLN A 28 9.66 10.00 -26.65
N GLU A 29 9.72 11.32 -26.84
CA GLU A 29 9.49 12.30 -25.78
C GLU A 29 8.06 12.23 -25.24
N ALA A 30 7.05 12.11 -26.12
CA ALA A 30 5.66 11.94 -25.73
C ALA A 30 5.44 10.63 -24.94
N ALA A 31 6.02 9.52 -25.38
CA ALA A 31 5.97 8.24 -24.67
C ALA A 31 6.62 8.34 -23.28
N ALA A 32 7.78 8.99 -23.17
CA ALA A 32 8.45 9.24 -21.89
C ALA A 32 7.59 10.10 -20.95
N ALA A 33 6.91 11.14 -21.48
CA ALA A 33 6.00 11.99 -20.72
C ALA A 33 4.78 11.21 -20.21
N PHE A 34 4.17 10.34 -21.03
CA PHE A 34 3.08 9.46 -20.58
C PHE A 34 3.51 8.49 -19.49
N ILE A 35 4.69 7.86 -19.64
CA ILE A 35 5.24 6.96 -18.63
C ILE A 35 5.50 7.71 -17.31
N ALA A 36 6.06 8.91 -17.39
CA ALA A 36 6.32 9.75 -16.22
C ALA A 36 5.02 10.17 -15.52
N ALA A 37 4.01 10.62 -16.28
CA ALA A 37 2.71 11.02 -15.75
C ALA A 37 1.94 9.83 -15.15
N GLY A 38 2.06 8.63 -15.74
CA GLY A 38 1.42 7.41 -15.23
C GLY A 38 2.11 6.77 -14.03
N THR A 39 3.33 7.22 -13.67
CA THR A 39 4.10 6.59 -12.59
C THR A 39 3.92 7.34 -11.26
N ALA A 40 3.33 6.68 -10.26
CA ALA A 40 3.15 7.29 -8.94
C ALA A 40 4.47 7.74 -8.31
N ALA A 41 4.52 8.94 -7.73
CA ALA A 41 5.71 9.54 -7.12
C ALA A 41 6.41 8.63 -6.09
N ASN A 42 5.64 7.86 -5.31
CA ASN A 42 6.19 6.88 -4.37
C ASN A 42 6.89 5.71 -5.08
N THR A 43 6.41 5.31 -6.25
CA THR A 43 7.06 4.27 -7.07
C THR A 43 8.40 4.77 -7.58
N VAL A 44 8.43 6.01 -8.11
CA VAL A 44 9.68 6.66 -8.57
C VAL A 44 10.69 6.75 -7.42
N ARG A 45 10.25 7.22 -6.23
CA ARG A 45 11.11 7.31 -5.05
C ARG A 45 11.66 5.95 -4.64
N SER A 46 10.82 4.92 -4.62
CA SER A 46 11.20 3.56 -4.28
C SER A 46 12.21 2.97 -5.26
N TYR A 47 12.01 3.20 -6.56
CA TYR A 47 12.94 2.76 -7.61
C TYR A 47 14.28 3.48 -7.51
N ARG A 48 14.26 4.80 -7.34
CA ARG A 48 15.48 5.60 -7.14
C ARG A 48 16.29 5.09 -5.93
N SER A 49 15.64 4.84 -4.81
CA SER A 49 16.29 4.30 -3.61
C SER A 49 16.89 2.91 -3.86
N ALA A 50 16.18 2.03 -4.58
CA ALA A 50 16.67 0.69 -4.88
C ALA A 50 17.86 0.73 -5.85
N LEU A 51 17.81 1.56 -6.90
CA LEU A 51 18.91 1.71 -7.85
C LEU A 51 20.14 2.39 -7.23
N ALA A 52 19.94 3.39 -6.36
CA ALA A 52 21.05 3.97 -5.60
C ALA A 52 21.76 2.94 -4.71
N TYR A 53 21.01 2.02 -4.11
CA TYR A 53 21.59 0.92 -3.36
C TYR A 53 22.37 -0.04 -4.25
N TRP A 54 21.82 -0.44 -5.41
CA TRP A 54 22.49 -1.29 -6.38
C TRP A 54 23.79 -0.66 -6.85
N SER A 55 23.79 0.63 -7.20
CA SER A 55 24.98 1.37 -7.64
C SER A 55 26.07 1.36 -6.56
N ALA A 56 25.72 1.69 -5.31
CA ALA A 56 26.67 1.71 -4.20
C ALA A 56 27.22 0.31 -3.88
N TRP A 57 26.38 -0.72 -3.87
CA TRP A 57 26.82 -2.09 -3.61
C TRP A 57 27.72 -2.63 -4.72
N LEU A 58 27.36 -2.41 -6.02
CA LEU A 58 28.19 -2.81 -7.16
C LEU A 58 29.56 -2.14 -7.12
N GLN A 59 29.60 -0.83 -6.87
CA GLN A 59 30.86 -0.10 -6.75
C GLN A 59 31.75 -0.65 -5.63
N LEU A 60 31.17 -0.92 -4.45
CA LEU A 60 31.91 -1.44 -3.31
C LEU A 60 32.31 -2.91 -3.46
N ARG A 61 31.50 -3.72 -4.14
CA ARG A 61 31.71 -5.17 -4.24
C ARG A 61 32.52 -5.59 -5.46
N TYR A 62 32.37 -4.86 -6.57
CA TYR A 62 32.95 -5.21 -7.87
C TYR A 62 33.78 -4.09 -8.50
N GLY A 63 33.80 -2.88 -7.92
CA GLY A 63 34.45 -1.72 -8.53
C GLY A 63 33.78 -1.23 -9.81
N GLN A 64 32.53 -1.60 -10.05
CA GLN A 64 31.82 -1.32 -11.30
C GLN A 64 30.65 -0.34 -11.09
N ALA A 65 30.42 0.52 -12.07
CA ALA A 65 29.27 1.37 -12.12
C ALA A 65 28.00 0.61 -12.60
N LEU A 66 26.84 1.03 -12.07
CA LEU A 66 25.56 0.55 -12.59
C LEU A 66 25.21 1.35 -13.86
N GLY A 67 25.05 0.70 -14.99
CA GLY A 67 24.46 1.37 -16.16
C GLY A 67 25.15 1.12 -17.51
N ASP A 68 26.35 0.59 -17.52
CA ASP A 68 27.16 0.48 -18.75
C ASP A 68 26.93 -0.83 -19.52
N ALA A 69 26.46 -1.88 -18.81
CA ALA A 69 26.19 -3.19 -19.40
C ALA A 69 25.14 -3.98 -18.58
N PRO A 70 24.51 -5.01 -19.20
CA PRO A 70 23.62 -5.89 -18.47
C PRO A 70 24.37 -6.65 -17.37
N LEU A 71 23.77 -6.74 -16.19
CA LEU A 71 24.34 -7.50 -15.08
C LEU A 71 24.06 -9.00 -15.27
N PRO A 72 25.07 -9.87 -15.11
CA PRO A 72 24.87 -11.31 -15.19
C PRO A 72 24.09 -11.85 -14.00
N ALA A 73 23.44 -12.99 -14.17
CA ALA A 73 22.65 -13.66 -13.12
C ALA A 73 23.47 -13.98 -11.87
N THR A 74 24.77 -14.24 -12.01
CA THR A 74 25.69 -14.50 -10.90
C THR A 74 25.79 -13.32 -9.94
N VAL A 75 25.75 -12.08 -10.43
CA VAL A 75 25.73 -10.86 -9.62
C VAL A 75 24.42 -10.77 -8.81
N ALA A 76 23.29 -11.12 -9.42
CA ALA A 76 22.01 -11.14 -8.71
C ALA A 76 21.97 -12.25 -7.64
N VAL A 77 22.55 -13.41 -7.90
CA VAL A 77 22.72 -14.49 -6.90
C VAL A 77 23.61 -14.01 -5.75
N GLN A 78 24.77 -13.42 -6.06
CA GLN A 78 25.67 -12.86 -5.03
C GLN A 78 24.98 -11.79 -4.18
N PHE A 79 24.15 -10.94 -4.79
CA PHE A 79 23.35 -9.95 -4.07
C PHE A 79 22.43 -10.61 -3.02
N VAL A 80 21.77 -11.72 -3.37
CA VAL A 80 20.93 -12.46 -2.43
C VAL A 80 21.75 -13.00 -1.27
N LEU A 81 22.88 -13.64 -1.55
CA LEU A 81 23.76 -14.25 -0.55
C LEU A 81 24.42 -13.21 0.37
N ASP A 82 24.79 -12.06 -0.16
CA ASP A 82 25.31 -10.95 0.63
C ASP A 82 24.28 -10.37 1.61
N HIS A 83 22.99 -10.41 1.26
CA HIS A 83 21.98 -9.64 1.99
C HIS A 83 20.97 -10.46 2.77
N LEU A 84 20.68 -11.71 2.37
CA LEU A 84 19.78 -12.55 3.14
C LEU A 84 20.52 -13.31 4.24
N ALA A 85 19.92 -13.31 5.42
CA ALA A 85 20.38 -14.18 6.48
C ALA A 85 20.14 -15.65 6.09
N ARG A 86 21.13 -16.51 6.31
CA ARG A 86 21.07 -17.95 6.16
C ARG A 86 21.44 -18.65 7.46
N PRO A 87 20.84 -19.81 7.77
CA PRO A 87 21.22 -20.58 8.96
C PRO A 87 22.61 -21.19 8.77
N LEU A 88 23.34 -21.30 9.86
CA LEU A 88 24.56 -22.10 9.99
C LEU A 88 24.25 -23.42 10.69
N ALA A 89 25.22 -24.33 10.74
CA ALA A 89 25.08 -25.66 11.36
C ALA A 89 24.87 -25.59 12.89
N ASP A 90 25.24 -24.47 13.52
CA ASP A 90 25.07 -24.19 14.95
C ASP A 90 23.78 -23.40 15.25
N ASP A 91 22.80 -23.40 14.35
CA ASP A 91 21.56 -22.64 14.42
C ASP A 91 21.72 -21.10 14.48
N SER A 92 22.95 -20.58 14.39
CA SER A 92 23.18 -19.16 14.23
C SER A 92 22.86 -18.68 12.80
N TRP A 93 22.73 -17.38 12.62
CA TRP A 93 22.40 -16.78 11.34
C TRP A 93 23.49 -15.83 10.86
N THR A 94 23.89 -15.96 9.60
CA THR A 94 24.90 -15.11 8.95
C THR A 94 24.45 -14.66 7.56
N HIS A 95 25.17 -13.71 6.99
CA HIS A 95 25.09 -13.29 5.58
C HIS A 95 26.51 -13.10 5.05
N LEU A 96 26.67 -13.02 3.72
CA LEU A 96 27.99 -12.95 3.11
C LEU A 96 28.50 -11.51 2.85
N LEU A 97 27.69 -10.47 3.15
CA LEU A 97 28.14 -9.10 2.96
C LEU A 97 29.30 -8.78 3.93
N PRO A 98 30.49 -8.39 3.44
CA PRO A 98 31.60 -8.04 4.29
C PRO A 98 31.23 -6.88 5.24
N PRO A 99 31.64 -6.94 6.52
CA PRO A 99 31.31 -5.90 7.52
C PRO A 99 31.73 -4.49 7.11
N SER A 100 32.89 -4.35 6.44
CA SER A 100 33.38 -3.07 5.92
C SER A 100 32.46 -2.48 4.84
N ILE A 101 31.99 -3.32 3.90
CA ILE A 101 31.04 -2.90 2.87
C ILE A 101 29.69 -2.57 3.49
N ASP A 102 29.23 -3.36 4.46
CA ASP A 102 27.99 -3.12 5.16
C ASP A 102 27.99 -1.75 5.88
N ALA A 103 29.07 -1.46 6.61
CA ALA A 103 29.28 -0.17 7.27
C ALA A 103 29.34 0.99 6.24
N ALA A 104 30.03 0.81 5.12
CA ALA A 104 30.11 1.82 4.06
C ALA A 104 28.75 2.13 3.44
N LEU A 105 27.89 1.12 3.21
CA LEU A 105 26.51 1.33 2.72
C LEU A 105 25.63 2.12 3.70
N VAL A 106 25.85 1.92 5.00
CA VAL A 106 25.16 2.70 6.04
C VAL A 106 25.71 4.14 6.10
N ALA A 107 27.01 4.32 6.02
CA ALA A 107 27.64 5.66 5.98
C ALA A 107 27.18 6.45 4.74
N ALA A 108 27.04 5.80 3.59
CA ALA A 108 26.48 6.38 2.37
C ALA A 108 24.94 6.63 2.43
N ARG A 109 24.29 6.30 3.54
CA ARG A 109 22.83 6.46 3.77
C ARG A 109 21.94 5.72 2.76
N VAL A 110 22.46 4.72 2.07
CA VAL A 110 21.66 3.83 1.19
C VAL A 110 21.11 2.62 1.95
N LYS A 111 21.69 2.32 3.13
CA LYS A 111 21.23 1.31 4.08
C LYS A 111 20.95 1.95 5.44
N ALA A 112 19.87 1.53 6.11
CA ALA A 112 19.44 2.15 7.38
C ALA A 112 20.27 1.67 8.59
N LYS A 113 20.74 0.42 8.59
CA LYS A 113 21.53 -0.20 9.66
C LYS A 113 22.34 -1.37 9.13
N VAL A 114 23.39 -1.74 9.81
CA VAL A 114 24.19 -2.94 9.53
C VAL A 114 23.38 -4.23 9.74
N GLY A 115 23.80 -5.31 9.11
CA GLY A 115 23.18 -6.64 9.22
C GLY A 115 22.31 -7.01 7.99
N PRO A 116 21.69 -8.19 7.99
CA PRO A 116 20.96 -8.71 6.85
C PRO A 116 19.72 -7.86 6.55
N LEU A 117 19.30 -7.90 5.29
CA LEU A 117 18.05 -7.30 4.84
C LEU A 117 16.89 -8.29 4.99
N ALA A 118 15.68 -7.77 5.20
CA ALA A 118 14.47 -8.58 5.14
C ALA A 118 14.26 -9.14 3.72
N PHE A 119 13.72 -10.34 3.61
CA PHE A 119 13.43 -11.02 2.34
C PHE A 119 12.66 -10.13 1.35
N ASN A 120 11.61 -9.45 1.82
CA ASN A 120 10.82 -8.56 0.96
C ASN A 120 11.61 -7.36 0.44
N THR A 121 12.62 -6.87 1.18
CA THR A 121 13.51 -5.80 0.74
C THR A 121 14.43 -6.28 -0.38
N VAL A 122 15.00 -7.48 -0.24
CA VAL A 122 15.84 -8.11 -1.28
C VAL A 122 15.01 -8.37 -2.53
N SER A 123 13.85 -9.01 -2.39
CA SER A 123 12.93 -9.29 -3.50
C SER A 123 12.50 -8.00 -4.23
N HIS A 124 12.21 -6.92 -3.49
CA HIS A 124 11.86 -5.64 -4.10
C HIS A 124 13.03 -5.05 -4.90
N ARG A 125 14.25 -5.06 -4.36
CA ARG A 125 15.44 -4.56 -5.06
C ARG A 125 15.75 -5.36 -6.33
N LEU A 126 15.60 -6.69 -6.29
CA LEU A 126 15.70 -7.54 -7.47
C LEU A 126 14.64 -7.22 -8.51
N SER A 127 13.39 -7.04 -8.10
CA SER A 127 12.30 -6.64 -8.99
C SER A 127 12.57 -5.29 -9.67
N VAL A 128 13.14 -4.32 -8.95
CA VAL A 128 13.55 -3.04 -9.53
C VAL A 128 14.70 -3.21 -10.53
N LEU A 129 15.69 -4.06 -10.21
CA LEU A 129 16.78 -4.39 -11.15
C LEU A 129 16.23 -5.01 -12.45
N GLY A 130 15.33 -5.99 -12.35
CA GLY A 130 14.69 -6.59 -13.52
C GLY A 130 13.88 -5.60 -14.34
N LYS A 131 13.15 -4.67 -13.67
CA LYS A 131 12.47 -3.58 -14.36
C LYS A 131 13.45 -2.66 -15.09
N TRP A 132 14.57 -2.32 -14.46
CA TRP A 132 15.59 -1.47 -15.03
C TRP A 132 16.25 -2.12 -16.25
N HIS A 133 16.58 -3.42 -16.22
CA HIS A 133 17.09 -4.16 -17.39
C HIS A 133 16.07 -4.13 -18.54
N ARG A 134 14.79 -4.35 -18.24
CA ARG A 134 13.72 -4.30 -19.24
C ARG A 134 13.60 -2.94 -19.92
N ILE A 135 13.78 -1.84 -19.17
CA ILE A 135 13.76 -0.47 -19.72
C ILE A 135 14.98 -0.24 -20.66
N LYS A 136 16.08 -0.92 -20.37
CA LYS A 136 17.30 -0.88 -21.19
C LYS A 136 17.31 -1.91 -22.33
N GLU A 137 16.21 -2.68 -22.46
CA GLU A 137 16.10 -3.78 -23.44
C GLU A 137 17.20 -4.84 -23.29
N TRP A 138 17.67 -5.05 -22.06
CA TRP A 138 18.67 -6.05 -21.70
C TRP A 138 18.03 -7.31 -21.14
N ASP A 139 18.70 -8.44 -21.31
CA ASP A 139 18.33 -9.68 -20.63
C ASP A 139 18.33 -9.50 -19.12
N SER A 140 17.25 -9.94 -18.49
CA SER A 140 17.07 -9.71 -17.07
C SER A 140 17.71 -10.81 -16.21
N PRO A 141 18.65 -10.46 -15.30
CA PRO A 141 19.32 -11.44 -14.44
C PRO A 141 18.35 -12.15 -13.48
N ILE A 142 17.17 -11.57 -13.24
CA ILE A 142 16.17 -12.16 -12.34
C ILE A 142 15.37 -13.30 -12.98
N GLU A 143 15.49 -13.50 -14.30
CA GLU A 143 14.84 -14.61 -14.98
C GLU A 143 15.59 -15.95 -14.82
N SER A 144 16.81 -15.93 -14.31
CA SER A 144 17.62 -17.11 -14.04
C SER A 144 16.89 -18.13 -13.15
N SER A 145 16.87 -19.39 -13.58
CA SER A 145 16.30 -20.50 -12.81
C SER A 145 17.00 -20.72 -11.47
N ALA A 146 18.32 -20.52 -11.44
CA ALA A 146 19.12 -20.61 -10.22
C ALA A 146 18.69 -19.56 -9.19
N LEU A 147 18.50 -18.30 -9.60
CA LEU A 147 18.05 -17.24 -8.72
C LEU A 147 16.62 -17.48 -8.21
N LYS A 148 15.71 -17.91 -9.09
CA LYS A 148 14.31 -18.24 -8.72
C LYS A 148 14.27 -19.37 -7.69
N THR A 149 15.08 -20.40 -7.88
CA THR A 149 15.20 -21.52 -6.94
C THR A 149 15.78 -21.07 -5.60
N LEU A 150 16.89 -20.31 -5.62
CA LEU A 150 17.49 -19.76 -4.40
C LEU A 150 16.48 -18.93 -3.58
N LEU A 151 15.76 -18.03 -4.20
CA LEU A 151 14.76 -17.19 -3.51
C LEU A 151 13.61 -18.02 -2.93
N ARG A 152 13.09 -19.00 -3.70
CA ARG A 152 12.04 -19.91 -3.23
C ARG A 152 12.49 -20.67 -1.99
N ASP A 153 13.69 -21.23 -2.01
CA ASP A 153 14.17 -22.08 -0.96
C ASP A 153 14.66 -21.28 0.26
N ALA A 154 15.24 -20.11 0.06
CA ALA A 154 15.53 -19.14 1.12
C ALA A 154 14.26 -18.72 1.88
N ARG A 155 13.16 -18.47 1.16
CA ARG A 155 11.87 -18.17 1.78
C ARG A 155 11.32 -19.29 2.61
N LYS A 156 11.43 -20.55 2.10
CA LYS A 156 11.03 -21.75 2.86
C LYS A 156 11.86 -21.93 4.12
N ALA A 157 13.18 -21.75 4.03
CA ALA A 157 14.09 -21.86 5.16
C ALA A 157 13.73 -20.84 6.26
N GLN A 158 13.53 -19.56 5.90
CA GLN A 158 13.09 -18.54 6.85
C GLN A 158 11.73 -18.85 7.48
N SER A 159 10.77 -19.35 6.70
CA SER A 159 9.45 -19.74 7.21
C SER A 159 9.53 -20.90 8.22
N ARG A 160 10.35 -21.91 7.97
CA ARG A 160 10.56 -23.05 8.90
C ARG A 160 11.15 -22.62 10.24
N GLN A 161 11.94 -21.57 10.23
CA GLN A 161 12.56 -21.00 11.42
C GLN A 161 11.67 -19.96 12.14
N GLY A 162 10.40 -19.88 11.77
CA GLY A 162 9.46 -18.94 12.40
C GLY A 162 9.70 -17.45 12.05
N VAL A 163 10.60 -17.15 11.10
CA VAL A 163 10.80 -15.79 10.62
C VAL A 163 9.59 -15.38 9.79
N SER A 164 8.59 -14.86 10.45
CA SER A 164 7.37 -14.37 9.79
C SER A 164 7.49 -12.89 9.42
N VAL A 165 6.75 -12.49 8.38
CA VAL A 165 6.60 -11.05 8.07
C VAL A 165 5.89 -10.39 9.26
N ARG A 166 6.57 -9.42 9.89
CA ARG A 166 6.01 -8.65 10.99
C ARG A 166 4.80 -7.86 10.49
N LYS A 167 3.61 -8.34 10.78
CA LYS A 167 2.36 -7.65 10.44
C LYS A 167 2.12 -6.55 11.47
N LYS A 168 1.56 -5.42 11.01
CA LYS A 168 1.09 -4.37 11.92
C LYS A 168 -0.11 -4.88 12.71
N THR A 169 -0.21 -4.46 13.96
CA THR A 169 -1.35 -4.79 14.83
C THR A 169 -2.64 -4.21 14.22
N ALA A 170 -3.69 -5.01 14.11
CA ALA A 170 -4.96 -4.59 13.54
C ALA A 170 -5.72 -3.70 14.54
N ILE A 171 -6.19 -2.53 14.11
CA ILE A 171 -7.08 -1.66 14.91
C ILE A 171 -8.51 -2.15 14.68
N VAL A 172 -8.93 -3.16 15.45
CA VAL A 172 -10.32 -3.62 15.52
C VAL A 172 -11.16 -2.65 16.36
N LEU A 173 -12.41 -2.96 16.68
CA LEU A 173 -13.33 -2.01 17.29
C LEU A 173 -12.85 -1.46 18.65
N GLU A 174 -12.37 -2.33 19.55
CA GLU A 174 -11.94 -1.92 20.88
C GLU A 174 -10.72 -0.98 20.85
N PRO A 175 -9.59 -1.30 20.16
CA PRO A 175 -8.50 -0.35 19.97
C PRO A 175 -8.96 0.94 19.28
N LEU A 176 -9.87 0.87 18.30
CA LEU A 176 -10.39 2.08 17.65
C LEU A 176 -11.09 2.99 18.67
N GLN A 177 -11.97 2.44 19.48
CA GLN A 177 -12.67 3.19 20.53
C GLN A 177 -11.69 3.84 21.53
N ALA A 178 -10.64 3.10 21.92
CA ALA A 178 -9.58 3.64 22.78
C ALA A 178 -8.84 4.82 22.12
N LEU A 179 -8.51 4.71 20.82
CA LEU A 179 -7.91 5.83 20.07
C LEU A 179 -8.84 7.06 20.06
N LEU A 180 -10.13 6.84 19.78
CA LEU A 180 -11.13 7.90 19.68
C LEU A 180 -11.36 8.59 21.04
N ALA A 181 -11.29 7.87 22.15
CA ALA A 181 -11.39 8.41 23.50
C ALA A 181 -10.27 9.42 23.82
N THR A 182 -9.10 9.29 23.17
CA THR A 182 -8.01 10.25 23.32
C THR A 182 -8.22 11.55 22.55
N CYS A 183 -9.22 11.62 21.66
CA CYS A 183 -9.49 12.78 20.82
C CYS A 183 -10.29 13.82 21.63
N SER A 184 -9.64 14.91 22.06
CA SER A 184 -10.27 16.04 22.74
C SER A 184 -11.20 16.84 21.82
N ASP A 185 -11.98 17.76 22.40
CA ASP A 185 -12.90 18.63 21.66
C ASP A 185 -12.19 19.80 20.95
N GLY A 186 -10.90 20.00 21.20
CA GLY A 186 -10.09 20.98 20.45
C GLY A 186 -9.95 20.59 18.97
N VAL A 187 -9.73 21.57 18.11
CA VAL A 187 -9.70 21.42 16.64
C VAL A 187 -8.82 20.25 16.16
N ARG A 188 -7.72 19.97 16.86
CA ARG A 188 -6.83 18.83 16.55
C ARG A 188 -7.48 17.48 16.87
N GLY A 189 -8.18 17.38 18.00
CA GLY A 189 -8.91 16.16 18.38
C GLY A 189 -10.08 15.90 17.44
N VAL A 190 -10.84 16.96 17.11
CA VAL A 190 -11.96 16.88 16.14
C VAL A 190 -11.46 16.39 14.77
N ARG A 191 -10.35 16.94 14.26
CA ARG A 191 -9.73 16.46 13.02
C ARG A 191 -9.31 15.00 13.11
N ASP A 192 -8.61 14.63 14.17
CA ASP A 192 -8.05 13.28 14.32
C ASP A 192 -9.17 12.26 14.44
N ARG A 193 -10.25 12.56 15.16
CA ARG A 193 -11.46 11.73 15.26
C ARG A 193 -12.12 11.52 13.90
N ALA A 194 -12.34 12.58 13.13
CA ALA A 194 -12.91 12.49 11.80
C ALA A 194 -12.04 11.68 10.85
N LEU A 195 -10.72 11.90 10.87
CA LEU A 195 -9.74 11.17 10.07
C LEU A 195 -9.73 9.67 10.40
N LEU A 196 -9.68 9.31 11.69
CA LEU A 196 -9.64 7.91 12.14
C LEU A 196 -10.93 7.17 11.74
N LEU A 197 -12.08 7.79 11.96
CA LEU A 197 -13.38 7.20 11.62
C LEU A 197 -13.56 7.07 10.11
N LEU A 198 -13.23 8.10 9.32
CA LEU A 198 -13.28 8.00 7.87
C LEU A 198 -12.31 6.92 7.36
N ALA A 199 -11.08 6.90 7.86
CA ALA A 199 -10.09 5.92 7.44
C ALA A 199 -10.49 4.49 7.78
N TRP A 200 -11.16 4.26 8.89
CA TRP A 200 -11.58 2.94 9.35
C TRP A 200 -12.93 2.54 8.73
N SER A 201 -14.02 3.23 9.05
CA SER A 201 -15.38 2.87 8.64
C SER A 201 -15.66 3.14 7.16
N GLY A 202 -14.90 4.01 6.52
CA GLY A 202 -14.91 4.20 5.07
C GLY A 202 -14.33 3.01 4.29
N GLY A 203 -14.16 1.84 4.91
CA GLY A 203 -13.64 0.64 4.26
C GLY A 203 -12.14 0.46 4.40
N GLY A 204 -11.54 0.92 5.50
CA GLY A 204 -10.11 0.75 5.77
C GLY A 204 -9.24 1.47 4.74
N ARG A 205 -9.35 2.79 4.64
CA ARG A 205 -8.65 3.60 3.62
C ARG A 205 -7.14 3.60 3.78
N ARG A 206 -6.42 3.58 2.63
CA ARG A 206 -4.97 3.77 2.65
C ARG A 206 -4.65 5.21 3.04
N ARG A 207 -3.53 5.41 3.75
CA ARG A 207 -3.10 6.75 4.17
C ARG A 207 -2.99 7.76 3.00
N SER A 208 -2.60 7.30 1.81
CA SER A 208 -2.55 8.13 0.61
C SER A 208 -3.94 8.51 0.09
N GLU A 209 -4.91 7.63 0.21
CA GLU A 209 -6.31 7.89 -0.15
C GLU A 209 -6.91 8.95 0.79
N VAL A 210 -6.69 8.80 2.11
CA VAL A 210 -7.18 9.75 3.11
C VAL A 210 -6.65 11.17 2.91
N VAL A 211 -5.34 11.31 2.65
CA VAL A 211 -4.73 12.64 2.44
C VAL A 211 -5.00 13.22 1.06
N GLY A 212 -5.39 12.39 0.10
CA GLY A 212 -5.77 12.80 -1.24
C GLY A 212 -7.17 13.40 -1.33
N LEU A 213 -8.04 13.13 -0.33
CA LEU A 213 -9.41 13.64 -0.34
C LEU A 213 -9.42 15.18 -0.28
N GLN A 214 -10.24 15.76 -1.15
CA GLN A 214 -10.53 17.17 -1.20
C GLN A 214 -11.92 17.45 -0.58
N VAL A 215 -12.19 18.70 -0.23
CA VAL A 215 -13.51 19.12 0.28
C VAL A 215 -14.61 18.78 -0.73
N GLY A 216 -14.35 18.96 -2.03
CA GLY A 216 -15.30 18.63 -3.11
C GLY A 216 -15.49 17.12 -3.36
N ASP A 217 -14.72 16.25 -2.68
CA ASP A 217 -14.89 14.79 -2.79
C ASP A 217 -15.88 14.24 -1.76
N VAL A 218 -16.41 15.08 -0.88
CA VAL A 218 -17.41 14.69 0.14
C VAL A 218 -18.68 15.50 -0.06
N ARG A 219 -19.82 14.85 0.07
CA ARG A 219 -21.14 15.51 0.08
C ARG A 219 -22.06 14.89 1.11
N GLN A 220 -22.85 15.72 1.76
CA GLN A 220 -23.86 15.25 2.68
C GLN A 220 -25.09 14.74 1.91
N LEU A 221 -25.54 13.54 2.24
CA LEU A 221 -26.75 12.97 1.67
C LEU A 221 -27.96 13.27 2.56
N ASP A 222 -27.82 13.08 3.87
CA ASP A 222 -28.79 13.37 4.91
C ASP A 222 -28.09 13.71 6.23
N ALA A 223 -28.84 13.86 7.33
CA ALA A 223 -28.31 14.25 8.63
C ALA A 223 -27.26 13.26 9.18
N ASP A 224 -27.38 11.97 8.86
CA ASP A 224 -26.53 10.88 9.37
C ASP A 224 -25.65 10.21 8.32
N THR A 225 -25.69 10.68 7.08
CA THR A 225 -24.97 10.06 5.96
C THR A 225 -24.20 11.08 5.15
N TRP A 226 -22.90 10.84 5.01
CA TRP A 226 -22.04 11.49 4.01
C TRP A 226 -21.64 10.48 2.95
N LEU A 227 -21.49 10.94 1.73
CA LEU A 227 -20.84 10.20 0.65
C LEU A 227 -19.46 10.80 0.40
N TYR A 228 -18.49 9.94 0.15
CA TYR A 228 -17.16 10.37 -0.29
C TYR A 228 -16.75 9.60 -1.53
N ALA A 229 -16.08 10.29 -2.45
CA ALA A 229 -15.57 9.71 -3.69
C ALA A 229 -14.04 9.71 -3.66
N LEU A 230 -13.44 8.56 -3.93
CA LEU A 230 -12.00 8.49 -4.16
C LEU A 230 -11.71 8.88 -5.62
N GLY A 231 -10.66 9.66 -5.84
CA GLY A 231 -10.07 9.83 -7.16
C GLY A 231 -9.39 8.56 -7.65
N ALA A 232 -8.53 8.65 -8.68
CA ALA A 232 -7.75 7.52 -9.13
C ALA A 232 -6.95 6.91 -7.97
N THR A 233 -7.19 5.63 -7.68
CA THR A 233 -6.49 4.91 -6.60
C THR A 233 -5.38 4.03 -7.18
N LYS A 234 -4.48 3.54 -6.34
CA LYS A 234 -3.43 2.60 -6.77
C LYS A 234 -3.98 1.37 -7.51
N THR A 235 -5.22 1.00 -7.25
CA THR A 235 -5.85 -0.21 -7.77
C THR A 235 -6.96 0.08 -8.78
N ASP A 236 -7.45 1.31 -8.86
CA ASP A 236 -8.48 1.71 -9.81
C ASP A 236 -8.02 2.94 -10.60
N THR A 237 -7.71 2.72 -11.87
CA THR A 237 -7.30 3.73 -12.85
C THR A 237 -8.39 3.95 -13.92
N SER A 238 -9.61 3.42 -13.71
CA SER A 238 -10.71 3.53 -14.68
C SER A 238 -11.27 4.95 -14.82
N GLY A 239 -10.90 5.86 -13.93
CA GLY A 239 -11.44 7.23 -13.89
C GLY A 239 -12.87 7.33 -13.34
N VAL A 240 -13.52 6.19 -13.07
CA VAL A 240 -14.87 6.17 -12.52
C VAL A 240 -14.82 6.51 -11.02
N ARG A 241 -15.41 7.65 -10.65
CA ARG A 241 -15.57 8.02 -9.24
C ARG A 241 -16.69 7.18 -8.60
N ARG A 242 -16.33 6.30 -7.68
CA ARG A 242 -17.29 5.50 -6.93
C ARG A 242 -17.51 6.12 -5.55
N GLU A 243 -18.72 6.59 -5.32
CA GLU A 243 -19.11 7.10 -4.00
C GLU A 243 -19.30 5.97 -3.00
N LYS A 244 -18.88 6.23 -1.77
CA LYS A 244 -18.99 5.31 -0.64
C LYS A 244 -19.64 6.02 0.54
N PRO A 245 -20.53 5.35 1.28
CA PRO A 245 -21.21 5.97 2.43
C PRO A 245 -20.30 5.99 3.66
N LEU A 246 -20.42 7.08 4.41
CA LEU A 246 -20.03 7.21 5.81
C LEU A 246 -21.30 7.45 6.62
N ARG A 247 -21.54 6.65 7.65
CA ARG A 247 -22.77 6.72 8.44
C ARG A 247 -22.47 6.84 9.93
N GLY A 248 -23.47 7.32 10.68
CA GLY A 248 -23.45 7.40 12.13
C GLY A 248 -22.25 8.17 12.68
N PRO A 249 -21.46 7.61 13.64
CA PRO A 249 -20.35 8.32 14.26
C PRO A 249 -19.31 8.89 13.29
N ALA A 250 -19.10 8.24 12.13
CA ALA A 250 -18.18 8.73 11.13
C ALA A 250 -18.72 9.96 10.38
N ALA A 251 -20.01 9.96 10.06
CA ALA A 251 -20.70 11.10 9.46
C ALA A 251 -20.69 12.29 10.42
N GLN A 252 -21.06 12.07 11.67
CA GLN A 252 -21.08 13.10 12.73
C GLN A 252 -19.69 13.73 12.94
N ALA A 253 -18.64 12.89 12.99
CA ALA A 253 -17.27 13.38 13.14
C ALA A 253 -16.80 14.19 11.93
N LEU A 254 -17.19 13.80 10.72
CA LEU A 254 -16.88 14.57 9.51
C LEU A 254 -17.60 15.92 9.52
N THR A 255 -18.87 15.95 9.89
CA THR A 255 -19.64 17.20 10.08
C THR A 255 -18.97 18.11 11.10
N ALA A 256 -18.58 17.57 12.26
CA ALA A 256 -17.89 18.34 13.30
C ALA A 256 -16.56 18.91 12.79
N TRP A 257 -15.80 18.15 12.01
CA TRP A 257 -14.55 18.64 11.43
C TRP A 257 -14.78 19.75 10.41
N LEU A 258 -15.71 19.58 9.48
CA LEU A 258 -16.03 20.61 8.48
C LEU A 258 -16.54 21.90 9.12
N LYS A 259 -17.29 21.79 10.22
CA LYS A 259 -17.74 22.95 11.03
C LYS A 259 -16.57 23.62 11.76
N ALA A 260 -15.64 22.85 12.33
CA ALA A 260 -14.50 23.38 13.08
C ALA A 260 -13.42 23.99 12.18
N ALA A 261 -13.39 23.59 10.93
CA ALA A 261 -12.40 24.03 9.94
C ALA A 261 -13.05 24.22 8.55
N PRO A 262 -13.92 25.21 8.38
CA PRO A 262 -14.63 25.42 7.12
C PRO A 262 -13.64 25.70 5.97
N ALA A 263 -13.99 25.24 4.79
CA ALA A 263 -13.30 25.53 3.53
C ALA A 263 -14.19 25.15 2.35
N ASP A 264 -14.16 25.98 1.32
CA ASP A 264 -14.92 25.78 0.09
C ASP A 264 -14.20 24.84 -0.89
N SER A 265 -12.88 24.70 -0.75
CA SER A 265 -12.04 23.88 -1.62
C SER A 265 -10.73 23.47 -0.93
N GLY A 266 -9.96 22.62 -1.61
CA GLY A 266 -8.66 22.16 -1.13
C GLY A 266 -8.73 20.89 -0.27
N PRO A 267 -7.63 20.53 0.40
CA PRO A 267 -7.52 19.27 1.13
C PRO A 267 -8.56 19.12 2.25
N LEU A 268 -9.23 17.96 2.32
CA LEU A 268 -10.21 17.68 3.36
C LEU A 268 -9.56 17.71 4.76
N PHE A 269 -8.42 17.02 4.94
CA PHE A 269 -7.68 17.02 6.21
C PHE A 269 -6.44 17.87 6.14
N ARG A 270 -6.48 19.00 6.86
CA ARG A 270 -5.45 20.04 6.82
C ARG A 270 -4.51 19.98 8.02
N ARG A 271 -3.33 20.59 7.85
CA ARG A 271 -2.36 20.77 8.93
C ARG A 271 -2.89 21.74 9.97
N ILE A 272 -2.59 21.44 11.23
CA ILE A 272 -2.87 22.33 12.37
C ILE A 272 -1.54 22.70 12.99
N TYR A 273 -1.24 23.99 13.03
CA TYR A 273 -0.02 24.55 13.58
C TYR A 273 -0.08 24.68 15.10
N LYS A 274 1.04 25.13 15.69
CA LYS A 274 1.11 25.47 17.12
C LYS A 274 0.09 26.60 17.40
N GLY A 275 -0.67 26.46 18.47
CA GLY A 275 -1.76 27.41 18.78
C GLY A 275 -3.14 27.02 18.22
N GLY A 276 -3.26 25.93 17.46
CA GLY A 276 -4.56 25.44 16.97
C GLY A 276 -5.01 26.00 15.63
N ASN A 277 -4.22 26.86 14.99
CA ASN A 277 -4.56 27.45 13.70
C ASN A 277 -4.53 26.38 12.59
N VAL A 278 -5.64 26.29 11.84
CA VAL A 278 -5.77 25.40 10.69
C VAL A 278 -5.16 26.08 9.46
N GLY A 279 -4.17 25.43 8.85
CA GLY A 279 -3.56 25.91 7.61
C GLY A 279 -4.32 25.48 6.37
N THR A 280 -3.88 25.94 5.22
CA THR A 280 -4.40 25.54 3.89
C THR A 280 -3.78 24.23 3.37
N ALA A 281 -2.56 23.91 3.81
CA ALA A 281 -1.85 22.73 3.35
C ALA A 281 -2.45 21.43 3.94
N GLY A 282 -2.61 20.41 3.09
CA GLY A 282 -3.06 19.07 3.48
C GLY A 282 -2.04 18.34 4.35
N LEU A 283 -2.52 17.29 5.02
CA LEU A 283 -1.67 16.33 5.72
C LEU A 283 -0.84 15.52 4.71
N SER A 284 0.36 15.15 5.10
CA SER A 284 1.11 14.11 4.38
C SER A 284 0.69 12.71 4.85
N ALA A 285 0.92 11.69 4.01
CA ALA A 285 0.65 10.30 4.36
C ALA A 285 1.42 9.84 5.63
N ASP A 286 2.62 10.41 5.88
CA ASP A 286 3.39 10.10 7.08
C ASP A 286 2.80 10.75 8.34
N GLN A 287 2.16 11.93 8.20
CA GLN A 287 1.45 12.55 9.32
C GLN A 287 0.24 11.71 9.75
N VAL A 288 -0.47 11.05 8.82
CA VAL A 288 -1.55 10.10 9.19
C VAL A 288 -1.00 8.95 10.04
N ALA A 289 0.14 8.36 9.65
CA ALA A 289 0.77 7.31 10.44
C ALA A 289 1.15 7.79 11.85
N ARG A 290 1.73 9.00 11.96
CA ARG A 290 2.07 9.61 13.25
C ARG A 290 0.85 9.92 14.11
N ILE A 291 -0.28 10.30 13.51
CA ILE A 291 -1.55 10.50 14.25
C ILE A 291 -1.98 9.18 14.87
N VAL A 292 -2.02 8.08 14.09
CA VAL A 292 -2.38 6.76 14.62
C VAL A 292 -1.46 6.35 15.77
N GLN A 293 -0.14 6.45 15.58
CA GLN A 293 0.85 6.09 16.59
C GLN A 293 0.70 6.93 17.87
N ARG A 294 0.54 8.25 17.72
CA ARG A 294 0.33 9.14 18.87
C ARG A 294 -0.94 8.81 19.63
N ARG A 295 -2.05 8.55 18.94
CA ARG A 295 -3.33 8.20 19.59
C ARG A 295 -3.25 6.85 20.29
N ALA A 296 -2.56 5.86 19.71
CA ALA A 296 -2.30 4.58 20.35
C ALA A 296 -1.45 4.75 21.63
N GLN A 297 -0.40 5.57 21.57
CA GLN A 297 0.43 5.90 22.73
C GLN A 297 -0.39 6.59 23.85
N LEU A 298 -1.22 7.57 23.49
CA LEU A 298 -2.09 8.28 24.45
C LEU A 298 -3.15 7.36 25.07
N ALA A 299 -3.59 6.33 24.32
CA ALA A 299 -4.52 5.31 24.80
C ALA A 299 -3.83 4.21 25.63
N GLY A 300 -2.51 4.25 25.81
CA GLY A 300 -1.76 3.22 26.52
C GLY A 300 -1.73 1.87 25.81
N LEU A 301 -1.97 1.84 24.50
CA LEU A 301 -2.02 0.58 23.74
C LEU A 301 -0.64 0.10 23.34
N GLU A 302 -0.32 -1.13 23.73
CA GLU A 302 0.89 -1.82 23.28
C GLU A 302 0.68 -2.45 21.91
N GLY A 303 1.69 -2.35 21.02
CA GLY A 303 1.64 -2.93 19.69
C GLY A 303 2.37 -2.13 18.61
N ASP A 304 2.46 -2.71 17.41
CA ASP A 304 3.09 -2.07 16.25
C ASP A 304 2.01 -1.38 15.39
N TRP A 305 1.64 -0.16 15.79
CA TRP A 305 0.56 0.61 15.20
C TRP A 305 1.03 1.46 14.02
N ALA A 306 0.24 1.50 12.96
CA ALA A 306 0.47 2.33 11.78
C ALA A 306 -0.86 2.65 11.07
N ALA A 307 -0.83 3.52 10.06
CA ALA A 307 -2.01 3.81 9.25
C ALA A 307 -2.60 2.55 8.57
N HIS A 308 -1.77 1.56 8.23
CA HIS A 308 -2.25 0.28 7.69
C HIS A 308 -3.04 -0.54 8.71
N SER A 309 -2.82 -0.31 10.01
CA SER A 309 -3.57 -0.96 11.10
C SER A 309 -5.07 -0.65 11.06
N LEU A 310 -5.47 0.53 10.56
CA LEU A 310 -6.88 0.89 10.35
C LEU A 310 -7.51 0.00 9.27
N ARG A 311 -6.79 -0.24 8.17
CA ARG A 311 -7.28 -1.07 7.07
C ARG A 311 -7.36 -2.55 7.44
N SER A 312 -6.32 -3.10 8.06
CA SER A 312 -6.33 -4.47 8.54
C SER A 312 -7.39 -4.65 9.64
N GLY A 313 -7.56 -3.65 10.52
CA GLY A 313 -8.56 -3.65 11.57
C GLY A 313 -9.98 -3.70 11.05
N PHE A 314 -10.33 -2.87 10.07
CA PHE A 314 -11.66 -2.90 9.43
C PHE A 314 -11.97 -4.30 8.86
N VAL A 315 -11.02 -4.88 8.10
CA VAL A 315 -11.22 -6.21 7.50
C VAL A 315 -11.34 -7.30 8.56
N THR A 316 -10.50 -7.26 9.60
CA THR A 316 -10.53 -8.22 10.71
C THR A 316 -11.84 -8.11 11.49
N GLU A 317 -12.30 -6.90 11.76
CA GLU A 317 -13.55 -6.65 12.47
C GLU A 317 -14.77 -7.09 11.65
N ALA A 318 -14.77 -6.81 10.36
CA ALA A 318 -15.82 -7.31 9.47
C ALA A 318 -15.91 -8.86 9.48
N GLY A 319 -14.76 -9.54 9.53
CA GLY A 319 -14.71 -10.99 9.70
C GLY A 319 -15.25 -11.45 11.06
N ARG A 320 -14.96 -10.72 12.15
CA ARG A 320 -15.51 -10.99 13.50
C ARG A 320 -17.03 -10.87 13.53
N GLN A 321 -17.57 -9.86 12.86
CA GLN A 321 -19.00 -9.59 12.81
C GLN A 321 -19.73 -10.39 11.73
N GLY A 322 -19.06 -11.27 11.00
CA GLY A 322 -19.68 -12.12 9.99
C GLY A 322 -20.15 -11.37 8.74
N VAL A 323 -19.63 -10.15 8.47
CA VAL A 323 -19.99 -9.39 7.27
C VAL A 323 -19.60 -10.18 6.02
N PRO A 324 -20.48 -10.31 5.01
CA PRO A 324 -20.15 -11.02 3.77
C PRO A 324 -18.90 -10.47 3.09
N LEU A 325 -17.98 -11.36 2.68
CA LEU A 325 -16.70 -10.98 2.08
C LEU A 325 -16.85 -10.04 0.87
N GLY A 326 -17.90 -10.25 0.06
CA GLY A 326 -18.22 -9.39 -1.09
C GLY A 326 -18.46 -7.93 -0.71
N GLU A 327 -19.19 -7.69 0.38
CA GLU A 327 -19.45 -6.34 0.92
C GLU A 327 -18.16 -5.70 1.45
N VAL A 328 -17.34 -6.48 2.17
CA VAL A 328 -16.02 -6.00 2.64
C VAL A 328 -15.13 -5.62 1.45
N MET A 329 -15.10 -6.43 0.40
CA MET A 329 -14.32 -6.13 -0.80
C MET A 329 -14.85 -4.91 -1.55
N ALA A 330 -16.17 -4.73 -1.64
CA ALA A 330 -16.79 -3.55 -2.23
C ALA A 330 -16.39 -2.27 -1.49
N MET A 331 -16.37 -2.31 -0.16
CA MET A 331 -15.94 -1.16 0.66
C MET A 331 -14.43 -0.92 0.56
N THR A 332 -13.60 -1.96 0.64
CA THR A 332 -12.14 -1.84 0.71
C THR A 332 -11.44 -1.68 -0.63
N GLU A 333 -12.11 -1.99 -1.75
CA GLU A 333 -11.56 -2.04 -3.11
C GLU A 333 -10.35 -2.99 -3.25
N HIS A 334 -10.39 -4.12 -2.58
CA HIS A 334 -9.42 -5.17 -2.82
C HIS A 334 -9.79 -5.95 -4.09
N ARG A 335 -8.82 -6.08 -5.01
CA ARG A 335 -8.99 -6.89 -6.23
C ARG A 335 -8.66 -8.37 -6.00
N SER A 336 -7.86 -8.68 -4.99
CA SER A 336 -7.42 -10.04 -4.69
C SER A 336 -8.08 -10.54 -3.41
N ILE A 337 -8.83 -11.62 -3.53
CA ILE A 337 -9.45 -12.33 -2.41
C ILE A 337 -8.37 -12.80 -1.43
N SER A 338 -7.25 -13.36 -1.92
CA SER A 338 -6.18 -13.88 -1.06
C SER A 338 -5.58 -12.81 -0.13
N THR A 339 -5.53 -11.56 -0.58
CA THR A 339 -5.02 -10.44 0.24
C THR A 339 -5.98 -10.12 1.39
N VAL A 340 -7.30 -10.18 1.13
CA VAL A 340 -8.33 -9.89 2.14
C VAL A 340 -8.45 -11.03 3.13
N MET A 341 -8.48 -12.27 2.62
CA MET A 341 -8.70 -13.47 3.42
C MET A 341 -7.72 -13.61 4.58
N GLY A 342 -6.45 -13.21 4.39
CA GLY A 342 -5.44 -13.28 5.46
C GLY A 342 -5.75 -12.42 6.70
N TYR A 343 -6.56 -11.37 6.55
CA TYR A 343 -7.04 -10.53 7.67
C TYR A 343 -8.46 -10.93 8.09
N PHE A 344 -9.32 -11.21 7.13
CA PHE A 344 -10.71 -11.59 7.35
C PHE A 344 -10.82 -12.89 8.18
N GLN A 345 -10.09 -13.93 7.79
CA GLN A 345 -10.07 -15.19 8.51
C GLN A 345 -9.57 -15.08 9.95
N SER A 346 -8.55 -14.23 10.19
CA SER A 346 -8.06 -14.02 11.57
C SER A 346 -9.14 -13.43 12.49
N GLY A 347 -10.13 -12.71 11.95
CA GLY A 347 -11.29 -12.23 12.70
C GLY A 347 -12.36 -13.31 12.88
N SER A 348 -12.65 -14.08 11.85
CA SER A 348 -13.77 -15.03 11.84
C SER A 348 -13.47 -16.37 12.52
N LEU A 349 -12.20 -16.76 12.70
CA LEU A 349 -11.82 -18.08 13.20
C LEU A 349 -12.41 -18.40 14.59
N LEU A 350 -12.38 -17.46 15.53
CA LEU A 350 -12.92 -17.67 16.89
C LEU A 350 -14.44 -17.85 16.92
N GLY A 351 -15.15 -17.25 15.99
CA GLY A 351 -16.61 -17.37 15.83
C GLY A 351 -17.03 -18.46 14.81
N SER A 352 -16.07 -19.15 14.21
CA SER A 352 -16.36 -20.10 13.14
C SER A 352 -17.16 -21.32 13.65
N ARG A 353 -18.21 -21.68 12.93
CA ARG A 353 -18.94 -22.93 13.16
C ARG A 353 -18.03 -24.16 13.04
N ALA A 354 -16.97 -24.08 12.25
CA ALA A 354 -16.00 -25.16 12.11
C ALA A 354 -15.26 -25.49 13.42
N THR A 355 -15.11 -24.53 14.35
CA THR A 355 -14.52 -24.80 15.67
C THR A 355 -15.46 -25.56 16.61
N ARG A 356 -16.75 -25.66 16.27
CA ARG A 356 -17.82 -26.27 17.08
C ARG A 356 -18.32 -27.61 16.50
N LEU A 357 -17.65 -28.18 15.51
CA LEU A 357 -18.08 -29.43 14.84
C LEU A 357 -18.27 -30.59 15.81
N LEU A 358 -17.51 -30.66 16.92
CA LEU A 358 -17.65 -31.70 17.96
C LEU A 358 -18.70 -31.34 19.01
N SER A 359 -19.16 -30.08 19.08
CA SER A 359 -20.06 -29.62 20.16
C SER A 359 -21.54 -29.83 19.84
N GLY A 360 -21.89 -30.58 18.81
CA GLY A 360 -23.25 -30.89 18.38
C GLY A 360 -24.15 -29.66 18.26
N SER A 361 -24.77 -29.44 17.14
CA SER A 361 -25.73 -28.38 16.89
C SER A 361 -26.94 -28.45 17.81
N SER A 362 -26.89 -27.82 18.97
CA SER A 362 -28.05 -27.54 19.80
C SER A 362 -28.07 -26.04 20.10
N GLU A 363 -28.32 -25.26 19.06
CA GLU A 363 -28.95 -23.96 19.16
C GLU A 363 -30.00 -23.89 18.07
N GLU A 364 -31.26 -24.09 18.49
CA GLU A 364 -32.45 -23.79 17.71
C GLU A 364 -32.33 -22.39 17.09
N GLU A 365 -32.52 -22.30 15.77
CA GLU A 365 -32.82 -21.07 15.10
C GLU A 365 -34.04 -20.45 15.79
N ALA A 366 -33.84 -19.31 16.47
CA ALA A 366 -34.96 -18.50 16.91
C ALA A 366 -35.78 -18.11 15.66
N PRO A 367 -37.09 -18.38 15.60
CA PRO A 367 -37.87 -18.11 14.41
C PRO A 367 -37.91 -16.61 14.16
N LEU A 368 -37.61 -16.23 12.91
CA LEU A 368 -37.77 -14.85 12.41
C LEU A 368 -39.17 -14.35 12.75
N PRO A 369 -39.33 -13.14 13.26
CA PRO A 369 -40.66 -12.56 13.54
C PRO A 369 -41.42 -12.44 12.21
N LYS A 370 -42.56 -13.12 12.13
CA LYS A 370 -43.50 -13.00 11.02
C LYS A 370 -43.95 -11.54 10.90
N GLY A 371 -43.48 -10.87 9.84
CA GLY A 371 -43.95 -9.54 9.52
C GLY A 371 -45.48 -9.54 9.34
N LYS A 372 -46.17 -8.72 10.10
CA LYS A 372 -47.56 -8.39 9.81
C LYS A 372 -47.59 -7.57 8.54
N VAL A 373 -48.21 -8.13 7.51
CA VAL A 373 -48.70 -7.39 6.35
C VAL A 373 -49.94 -6.61 6.83
N VAL A 374 -49.86 -5.29 6.74
CA VAL A 374 -51.00 -4.38 6.61
C VAL A 374 -50.58 -3.29 5.60
#